data_013666df6dd9eb922e7887100fa294db
#
_entry.id   013666df6dd9eb922e7887100fa294db
#
_cell.length_a   1.000
_cell.length_b   1.000
_cell.length_c   1.000
_cell.angle_alpha   90.00
_cell.angle_beta   90.00
_cell.angle_gamma   90.00
#
_symmetry.space_group_name_H-M   'P 1'
#
loop_
_entity.id
_entity.type
_entity.pdbx_description
1 polymer ?
#
loop_
_entity_poly.entity_id
_entity_poly.type
_entity_poly.pdbx_seq_one_letter_code
_entity_poly.pdbx_strand_id
1 'polypeptide(L)'
;MKPAPGALPWDPAAPPFDPRDTSNRESLSVRQVAERFIQLFYVEDNPRDGFMCWMHPDYIQHNPNAPTGRDATLAMMESSLSRLPDLSHEVKRVIWGDADLVAIHFHFKYEPDTRGYSVVDILRIDQGYIREHWDVLQEVPDPATSKNANGMF
;
A
#
# COMPACT_ATOMS: atom_id res chain seq x y z
N MET A 1 15.05 5.83 -20.54
CA MET A 1 15.68 6.13 -19.26
C MET A 1 15.15 5.12 -18.25
N LYS A 2 16.02 4.42 -17.50
CA LYS A 2 15.56 3.50 -16.45
C LYS A 2 15.02 4.37 -15.30
N PRO A 3 13.78 4.16 -14.80
CA PRO A 3 13.27 4.93 -13.67
C PRO A 3 14.24 4.82 -12.48
N ALA A 4 14.31 5.88 -11.66
CA ALA A 4 15.13 5.86 -10.46
C ALA A 4 14.72 4.66 -9.59
N PRO A 5 15.66 4.02 -8.87
CA PRO A 5 15.33 2.94 -7.94
C PRO A 5 14.31 3.46 -6.92
N GLY A 6 13.12 2.85 -6.90
CA GLY A 6 12.05 3.23 -5.99
C GLY A 6 10.89 4.01 -6.58
N ALA A 7 11.00 4.55 -7.80
CA ALA A 7 9.86 5.18 -8.47
C ALA A 7 8.79 4.13 -8.85
N LEU A 8 7.54 4.54 -8.82
CA LEU A 8 6.46 3.75 -9.42
C LEU A 8 6.78 3.50 -10.90
N PRO A 9 6.48 2.33 -11.46
CA PRO A 9 6.78 2.03 -12.86
C PRO A 9 5.82 2.70 -13.84
N TRP A 10 4.94 3.59 -13.38
CA TRP A 10 4.03 4.42 -14.17
C TRP A 10 4.01 5.87 -13.65
N ASP A 11 3.46 6.79 -14.44
CA ASP A 11 3.16 8.14 -14.00
C ASP A 11 1.90 8.11 -13.10
N PRO A 12 2.02 8.44 -11.80
CA PRO A 12 0.87 8.41 -10.89
C PRO A 12 -0.20 9.47 -11.21
N ALA A 13 0.15 10.54 -11.93
CA ALA A 13 -0.81 11.56 -12.38
C ALA A 13 -1.60 11.13 -13.63
N ALA A 14 -1.06 10.16 -14.39
CA ALA A 14 -1.67 9.66 -15.61
C ALA A 14 -1.37 8.15 -15.77
N PRO A 15 -1.94 7.29 -14.93
CA PRO A 15 -1.69 5.86 -15.03
C PRO A 15 -2.17 5.31 -16.37
N PRO A 16 -1.42 4.39 -17.01
CA PRO A 16 -1.77 3.83 -18.32
C PRO A 16 -2.90 2.78 -18.24
N PHE A 17 -3.67 2.79 -17.17
CA PHE A 17 -4.79 1.88 -16.89
C PHE A 17 -5.85 2.60 -16.05
N ASP A 18 -7.10 2.17 -16.16
CA ASP A 18 -8.13 2.56 -15.20
C ASP A 18 -7.98 1.72 -13.91
N PRO A 19 -7.63 2.34 -12.76
CA PRO A 19 -7.44 1.59 -11.53
C PRO A 19 -8.74 1.01 -10.94
N ARG A 20 -9.91 1.46 -11.43
CA ARG A 20 -11.24 0.99 -10.99
C ARG A 20 -11.85 -0.05 -11.91
N ASP A 21 -11.25 -0.31 -13.07
CA ASP A 21 -11.75 -1.31 -14.00
C ASP A 21 -11.52 -2.74 -13.48
N THR A 22 -12.59 -3.35 -13.01
CA THR A 22 -12.63 -4.73 -12.52
C THR A 22 -13.26 -5.71 -13.51
N SER A 23 -13.58 -5.30 -14.73
CA SER A 23 -14.33 -6.09 -15.72
C SER A 23 -13.63 -7.39 -16.12
N ASN A 24 -12.30 -7.40 -16.12
CA ASN A 24 -11.46 -8.55 -16.47
C ASN A 24 -10.57 -9.03 -15.32
N ARG A 25 -11.02 -8.86 -14.08
CA ARG A 25 -10.22 -9.11 -12.87
C ARG A 25 -9.49 -10.46 -12.90
N GLU A 26 -10.19 -11.53 -13.23
CA GLU A 26 -9.64 -12.90 -13.20
C GLU A 26 -8.52 -13.13 -14.23
N SER A 27 -8.46 -12.31 -15.27
CA SER A 27 -7.42 -12.39 -16.30
C SER A 27 -6.22 -11.50 -16.02
N LEU A 28 -6.29 -10.63 -15.01
CA LEU A 28 -5.20 -9.75 -14.64
C LEU A 28 -4.08 -10.53 -13.94
N SER A 29 -2.85 -10.20 -14.29
CA SER A 29 -1.68 -10.71 -13.54
C SER A 29 -1.63 -10.13 -12.13
N VAL A 30 -0.90 -10.78 -11.24
CA VAL A 30 -0.61 -10.29 -9.88
C VAL A 30 -0.11 -8.85 -9.92
N ARG A 31 0.81 -8.55 -10.83
CA ARG A 31 1.36 -7.21 -11.01
C ARG A 31 0.28 -6.19 -11.40
N GLN A 32 -0.58 -6.51 -12.35
CA GLN A 32 -1.63 -5.60 -12.81
C GLN A 32 -2.67 -5.30 -11.73
N VAL A 33 -3.00 -6.28 -10.88
CA VAL A 33 -3.87 -6.07 -9.71
C VAL A 33 -3.19 -5.17 -8.69
N ALA A 34 -1.92 -5.47 -8.37
CA ALA A 34 -1.15 -4.67 -7.42
C ALA A 34 -0.99 -3.21 -7.90
N GLU A 35 -0.69 -2.97 -9.16
CA GLU A 35 -0.55 -1.63 -9.73
C GLU A 35 -1.83 -0.80 -9.55
N ARG A 36 -3.00 -1.39 -9.79
CA ARG A 36 -4.30 -0.74 -9.61
C ARG A 36 -4.61 -0.42 -8.14
N PHE A 37 -4.36 -1.38 -7.28
CA PHE A 37 -4.53 -1.18 -5.83
C PHE A 37 -3.58 -0.10 -5.30
N ILE A 38 -2.31 -0.13 -5.68
CA ILE A 38 -1.32 0.86 -5.28
C ILE A 38 -1.76 2.26 -5.72
N GLN A 39 -2.24 2.41 -6.94
CA GLN A 39 -2.74 3.68 -7.44
C GLN A 39 -3.88 4.22 -6.57
N LEU A 40 -4.89 3.40 -6.28
CA LEU A 40 -6.05 3.84 -5.48
C LEU A 40 -5.70 4.09 -4.02
N PHE A 41 -5.00 3.14 -3.40
CA PHE A 41 -4.80 3.14 -1.96
C PHE A 41 -3.70 4.10 -1.51
N TYR A 42 -2.50 4.01 -2.14
CA TYR A 42 -1.32 4.77 -1.70
C TYR A 42 -1.13 6.10 -2.43
N VAL A 43 -1.61 6.23 -3.66
CA VAL A 43 -1.39 7.44 -4.49
C VAL A 43 -2.59 8.38 -4.40
N GLU A 44 -3.81 7.84 -4.56
CA GLU A 44 -5.04 8.62 -4.49
C GLU A 44 -5.58 8.78 -3.06
N ASP A 45 -4.96 8.13 -2.07
CA ASP A 45 -5.44 8.07 -0.68
C ASP A 45 -6.93 7.68 -0.57
N ASN A 46 -7.35 6.75 -1.43
CA ASN A 46 -8.73 6.26 -1.52
C ASN A 46 -8.83 4.79 -1.10
N PRO A 47 -8.85 4.50 0.20
CA PRO A 47 -8.95 3.15 0.71
C PRO A 47 -10.26 2.47 0.32
N ARG A 48 -11.36 3.23 0.21
CA ARG A 48 -12.67 2.66 -0.18
C ARG A 48 -12.61 2.03 -1.56
N ASP A 49 -12.17 2.76 -2.57
CA ASP A 49 -12.07 2.22 -3.93
C ASP A 49 -11.02 1.11 -4.00
N GLY A 50 -9.87 1.29 -3.35
CA GLY A 50 -8.83 0.27 -3.30
C GLY A 50 -9.34 -1.07 -2.74
N PHE A 51 -10.02 -1.04 -1.61
CA PHE A 51 -10.56 -2.22 -0.95
C PHE A 51 -11.73 -2.83 -1.73
N MET A 52 -12.71 -2.01 -2.13
CA MET A 52 -13.90 -2.51 -2.81
C MET A 52 -13.61 -3.07 -4.19
N CYS A 53 -12.66 -2.50 -4.91
CA CYS A 53 -12.26 -3.01 -6.24
C CYS A 53 -11.36 -4.25 -6.15
N TRP A 54 -10.41 -4.29 -5.22
CA TRP A 54 -9.28 -5.23 -5.33
C TRP A 54 -9.09 -6.15 -4.13
N MET A 55 -9.74 -5.89 -2.99
CA MET A 55 -9.63 -6.77 -1.81
C MET A 55 -10.76 -7.78 -1.78
N HIS A 56 -10.42 -9.05 -1.51
CA HIS A 56 -11.43 -10.10 -1.37
C HIS A 56 -12.25 -9.87 -0.09
N PRO A 57 -13.58 -10.16 -0.09
CA PRO A 57 -14.40 -10.02 1.11
C PRO A 57 -13.84 -10.76 2.34
N ASP A 58 -13.33 -11.99 2.13
CA ASP A 58 -12.75 -12.83 3.17
C ASP A 58 -11.22 -12.64 3.32
N TYR A 59 -10.75 -11.44 3.07
CA TYR A 59 -9.35 -11.04 3.19
C TYR A 59 -8.79 -11.30 4.60
N ILE A 60 -7.58 -11.85 4.64
CA ILE A 60 -6.90 -12.23 5.88
C ILE A 60 -5.91 -11.13 6.28
N GLN A 61 -6.14 -10.52 7.42
CA GLN A 61 -5.30 -9.49 8.00
C GLN A 61 -4.38 -10.07 9.07
N HIS A 62 -3.07 -9.87 8.93
CA HIS A 62 -2.08 -10.30 9.93
C HIS A 62 -1.54 -9.18 10.83
N ASN A 63 -1.88 -7.91 10.56
CA ASN A 63 -1.58 -6.84 11.50
C ASN A 63 -2.41 -7.03 12.78
N PRO A 64 -1.79 -7.21 13.96
CA PRO A 64 -2.51 -7.50 15.20
C PRO A 64 -3.39 -6.34 15.69
N ASN A 65 -3.20 -5.13 15.14
CA ASN A 65 -3.97 -3.94 15.51
C ASN A 65 -5.14 -3.67 14.56
N ALA A 66 -5.38 -4.54 13.58
CA ALA A 66 -6.46 -4.39 12.61
C ALA A 66 -7.36 -5.64 12.59
N PRO A 67 -8.68 -5.47 12.38
CA PRO A 67 -9.58 -6.60 12.26
C PRO A 67 -9.35 -7.34 10.93
N THR A 68 -9.66 -8.64 10.89
CA THR A 68 -9.69 -9.42 9.65
C THR A 68 -10.98 -9.20 8.86
N GLY A 69 -10.92 -9.42 7.53
CA GLY A 69 -12.03 -9.18 6.62
C GLY A 69 -12.02 -7.79 6.00
N ARG A 70 -12.37 -7.72 4.72
CA ARG A 70 -12.33 -6.47 3.94
C ARG A 70 -13.12 -5.34 4.59
N ASP A 71 -14.39 -5.60 4.89
CA ASP A 71 -15.31 -4.54 5.31
C ASP A 71 -14.97 -4.01 6.71
N ALA A 72 -14.54 -4.89 7.62
CA ALA A 72 -14.11 -4.50 8.95
C ALA A 72 -12.80 -3.69 8.93
N THR A 73 -11.83 -4.11 8.12
CA THR A 73 -10.57 -3.37 7.96
C THR A 73 -10.83 -2.00 7.31
N LEU A 74 -11.66 -1.95 6.27
CA LEU A 74 -12.03 -0.69 5.61
C LEU A 74 -12.70 0.30 6.57
N ALA A 75 -13.66 -0.17 7.37
CA ALA A 75 -14.34 0.68 8.36
C ALA A 75 -13.36 1.27 9.40
N MET A 76 -12.38 0.48 9.84
CA MET A 76 -11.31 0.97 10.72
C MET A 76 -10.46 2.04 10.03
N MET A 77 -10.07 1.84 8.78
CA MET A 77 -9.25 2.80 8.04
C MET A 77 -10.00 4.11 7.78
N GLU A 78 -11.27 4.05 7.38
CA GLU A 78 -12.08 5.25 7.17
C GLU A 78 -12.28 6.04 8.47
N SER A 79 -12.49 5.34 9.59
CA SER A 79 -12.53 5.97 10.92
C SER A 79 -11.20 6.64 11.28
N SER A 80 -10.07 6.06 10.89
CA SER A 80 -8.74 6.65 11.13
C SER A 80 -8.54 7.90 10.27
N LEU A 81 -8.86 7.83 8.98
CA LEU A 81 -8.76 8.97 8.06
C LEU A 81 -9.63 10.15 8.48
N SER A 82 -10.84 9.89 9.00
CA SER A 82 -11.72 10.96 9.49
C SER A 82 -11.15 11.72 10.69
N ARG A 83 -10.28 11.07 11.48
CA ARG A 83 -9.61 11.68 12.66
C ARG A 83 -8.24 12.27 12.33
N LEU A 84 -7.62 11.78 11.27
CA LEU A 84 -6.26 12.13 10.85
C LEU A 84 -6.28 12.54 9.38
N PRO A 85 -6.82 13.73 9.06
CA PRO A 85 -7.04 14.17 7.68
C PRO A 85 -5.72 14.38 6.89
N ASP A 86 -4.61 14.57 7.60
CA ASP A 86 -3.29 14.80 7.00
C ASP A 86 -2.43 13.53 6.98
N LEU A 87 -3.04 12.37 7.26
CA LEU A 87 -2.37 11.08 7.13
C LEU A 87 -1.89 10.89 5.69
N SER A 88 -0.67 10.41 5.52
CA SER A 88 -0.08 10.26 4.20
C SER A 88 0.72 8.97 4.03
N HIS A 89 0.71 8.47 2.79
CA HIS A 89 1.53 7.36 2.32
C HIS A 89 2.42 7.86 1.17
N GLU A 90 3.71 7.70 1.28
CA GLU A 90 4.65 8.00 0.19
C GLU A 90 5.37 6.72 -0.21
N VAL A 91 4.99 6.14 -1.34
CA VAL A 91 5.62 4.91 -1.86
C VAL A 91 7.05 5.19 -2.26
N LYS A 92 7.98 4.45 -1.68
CA LYS A 92 9.42 4.54 -1.95
C LYS A 92 9.86 3.50 -2.96
N ARG A 93 9.33 2.28 -2.89
CA ARG A 93 9.60 1.20 -3.85
C ARG A 93 8.55 0.11 -3.80
N VAL A 94 8.37 -0.55 -4.94
CA VAL A 94 7.58 -1.78 -5.05
C VAL A 94 8.52 -2.91 -5.40
N ILE A 95 8.45 -4.00 -4.65
CA ILE A 95 9.26 -5.19 -4.83
C ILE A 95 8.34 -6.29 -5.35
N TRP A 96 8.55 -6.68 -6.59
CA TRP A 96 7.80 -7.74 -7.24
C TRP A 96 8.40 -9.08 -6.81
N GLY A 97 7.65 -9.83 -6.04
CA GLY A 97 8.01 -11.18 -5.60
C GLY A 97 7.72 -12.23 -6.67
N ASP A 98 8.12 -13.46 -6.39
CA ASP A 98 7.74 -14.60 -7.20
C ASP A 98 6.27 -14.96 -6.96
N ALA A 99 5.63 -15.52 -8.00
CA ALA A 99 4.27 -16.02 -8.01
C ALA A 99 3.22 -14.95 -7.61
N ASP A 100 2.70 -14.98 -6.38
CA ASP A 100 1.52 -14.27 -5.93
C ASP A 100 1.80 -13.15 -4.92
N LEU A 101 3.07 -12.83 -4.67
CA LEU A 101 3.48 -11.86 -3.65
C LEU A 101 3.98 -10.55 -4.25
N VAL A 102 3.66 -9.45 -3.56
CA VAL A 102 4.25 -8.13 -3.80
C VAL A 102 4.52 -7.46 -2.46
N ALA A 103 5.64 -6.73 -2.35
CA ALA A 103 5.94 -5.91 -1.19
C ALA A 103 6.02 -4.43 -1.58
N ILE A 104 5.42 -3.57 -0.74
CA ILE A 104 5.39 -2.13 -0.95
C ILE A 104 6.08 -1.48 0.24
N HIS A 105 7.20 -0.81 -0.01
CA HIS A 105 7.92 -0.04 0.99
C HIS A 105 7.52 1.42 0.86
N PHE A 106 7.01 2.01 1.94
CA PHE A 106 6.52 3.38 1.94
C PHE A 106 6.81 4.10 3.25
N HIS A 107 6.78 5.43 3.20
CA HIS A 107 6.81 6.30 4.35
C HIS A 107 5.38 6.61 4.77
N PHE A 108 5.03 6.28 6.00
CA PHE A 108 3.73 6.53 6.60
C PHE A 108 3.83 7.62 7.65
N LYS A 109 2.95 8.62 7.59
CA LYS A 109 2.84 9.67 8.59
C LYS A 109 1.40 9.85 9.01
N TYR A 110 1.16 9.95 10.31
CA TYR A 110 -0.14 10.35 10.85
C TYR A 110 -0.40 11.85 10.68
N GLU A 111 0.67 12.65 10.81
CA GLU A 111 0.66 14.12 10.68
C GLU A 111 1.94 14.59 9.97
N PRO A 112 1.90 15.71 9.22
CA PRO A 112 3.02 16.19 8.42
C PRO A 112 4.32 16.39 9.19
N ASP A 113 4.22 16.92 10.42
CA ASP A 113 5.37 17.30 11.25
C ASP A 113 5.99 16.14 12.03
N THR A 114 5.46 14.92 11.89
CA THR A 114 6.02 13.72 12.50
C THR A 114 7.08 13.08 11.60
N ARG A 115 8.02 12.35 12.21
CA ARG A 115 8.95 11.52 11.45
C ARG A 115 8.29 10.29 10.84
N GLY A 116 7.19 9.81 11.43
CA GLY A 116 6.40 8.69 10.94
C GLY A 116 7.10 7.35 11.02
N TYR A 117 6.74 6.46 10.10
CA TYR A 117 7.17 5.06 10.08
C TYR A 117 7.66 4.67 8.69
N SER A 118 8.70 3.86 8.66
CA SER A 118 9.05 3.06 7.49
C SER A 118 8.24 1.78 7.55
N VAL A 119 7.43 1.54 6.54
CA VAL A 119 6.49 0.41 6.50
C VAL A 119 6.77 -0.45 5.27
N VAL A 120 6.69 -1.75 5.46
CA VAL A 120 6.63 -2.72 4.36
C VAL A 120 5.34 -3.50 4.47
N ASP A 121 4.43 -3.28 3.53
CA ASP A 121 3.26 -4.13 3.32
C ASP A 121 3.63 -5.27 2.39
N ILE A 122 3.19 -6.48 2.73
CA ILE A 122 3.30 -7.66 1.87
C ILE A 122 1.88 -8.11 1.54
N LEU A 123 1.57 -8.21 0.27
CA LEU A 123 0.27 -8.62 -0.24
C LEU A 123 0.38 -9.95 -0.98
N ARG A 124 -0.52 -10.87 -0.69
CA ARG A 124 -0.76 -12.04 -1.53
C ARG A 124 -1.98 -11.81 -2.40
N ILE A 125 -1.80 -12.02 -3.70
CA ILE A 125 -2.80 -11.74 -4.73
C ILE A 125 -3.10 -13.04 -5.47
N ASP A 126 -4.38 -13.41 -5.53
CA ASP A 126 -4.85 -14.60 -6.21
C ASP A 126 -6.20 -14.35 -6.86
N GLN A 127 -6.39 -14.87 -8.07
CA GLN A 127 -7.64 -14.75 -8.86
C GLN A 127 -8.15 -13.29 -8.95
N GLY A 128 -7.24 -12.34 -9.15
CA GLY A 128 -7.57 -10.94 -9.30
C GLY A 128 -7.93 -10.19 -8.01
N TYR A 129 -7.70 -10.82 -6.84
CA TYR A 129 -7.94 -10.21 -5.54
C TYR A 129 -6.73 -10.24 -4.62
N ILE A 130 -6.59 -9.21 -3.80
CA ILE A 130 -5.74 -9.25 -2.61
C ILE A 130 -6.44 -10.14 -1.59
N ARG A 131 -5.79 -11.24 -1.22
CA ARG A 131 -6.31 -12.25 -0.31
C ARG A 131 -5.77 -12.13 1.10
N GLU A 132 -4.56 -11.57 1.24
CA GLU A 132 -3.84 -11.63 2.51
C GLU A 132 -2.83 -10.49 2.61
N HIS A 133 -2.63 -9.98 3.81
CA HIS A 133 -1.75 -8.85 4.09
C HIS A 133 -0.95 -9.09 5.37
N TRP A 134 0.34 -8.84 5.28
CA TRP A 134 1.27 -8.68 6.41
C TRP A 134 1.89 -7.30 6.33
N ASP A 135 2.31 -6.78 7.45
CA ASP A 135 3.09 -5.56 7.50
C ASP A 135 4.20 -5.62 8.55
N VAL A 136 5.21 -4.81 8.34
CA VAL A 136 6.26 -4.53 9.31
C VAL A 136 6.46 -3.03 9.37
N LEU A 137 6.37 -2.47 10.57
CA LEU A 137 6.53 -1.05 10.81
C LEU A 137 7.76 -0.79 11.69
N GLN A 138 8.55 0.20 11.30
CA GLN A 138 9.64 0.71 12.11
C GLN A 138 9.54 2.22 12.21
N GLU A 139 9.53 2.75 13.42
CA GLU A 139 9.55 4.20 13.65
C GLU A 139 10.80 4.83 13.03
N VAL A 140 10.62 5.97 12.35
CA VAL A 140 11.74 6.75 11.81
C VAL A 140 12.41 7.50 12.97
N PRO A 141 13.66 7.14 13.32
CA PRO A 141 14.34 7.72 14.48
C PRO A 141 14.76 9.17 14.25
N ASP A 142 15.12 9.85 15.33
CA ASP A 142 15.84 11.10 15.23
C ASP A 142 17.20 10.86 14.54
N PRO A 143 17.54 11.60 13.48
CA PRO A 143 18.83 11.47 12.81
C PRO A 143 20.05 11.57 13.76
N ALA A 144 19.90 12.35 14.84
CA ALA A 144 20.96 12.49 15.84
C ALA A 144 21.25 11.19 16.63
N THR A 145 20.28 10.25 16.65
CA THR A 145 20.42 8.94 17.32
C THR A 145 20.81 7.82 16.37
N SER A 146 20.82 8.10 15.07
CA SER A 146 21.16 7.11 14.05
C SER A 146 22.66 6.82 14.04
N LYS A 147 23.03 5.54 13.91
CA LYS A 147 24.42 5.10 13.84
C LYS A 147 25.05 5.29 12.45
N ASN A 148 24.27 5.68 11.46
CA ASN A 148 24.70 5.99 10.11
C ASN A 148 23.82 7.09 9.51
N ALA A 149 24.26 7.70 8.41
CA ALA A 149 23.61 8.80 7.74
C ALA A 149 22.87 8.39 6.44
N ASN A 150 22.62 7.09 6.22
CA ASN A 150 22.02 6.62 4.96
C ASN A 150 20.50 6.86 4.87
N GLY A 151 19.83 7.10 5.99
CA GLY A 151 18.38 7.18 6.07
C GLY A 151 17.70 5.80 6.00
N MET A 152 16.38 5.79 5.97
CA MET A 152 15.56 4.57 5.94
C MET A 152 14.86 4.34 4.59
N PHE A 153 15.01 5.26 3.63
CA PHE A 153 14.27 5.25 2.37
C PHE A 153 15.17 5.33 1.14
#